data_edd98c50b614dd1010408ab09fa7c6a4
#
_entry.id   edd98c50b614dd1010408ab09fa7c6a4
#
_cell.length_a   1.000
_cell.length_b   1.000
_cell.length_c   1.000
_cell.angle_alpha   90.00
_cell.angle_beta   90.00
_cell.angle_gamma   90.00
#
_symmetry.space_group_name_H-M   'P 1'
#
loop_
_entity.id
_entity.type
_entity.pdbx_description
1 polymer ?
#
loop_
_entity_poly.entity_id
_entity_poly.type
_entity_poly.pdbx_seq_one_letter_code
_entity_poly.pdbx_strand_id
1 'polypeptide(L)' 'MNPIEQRLTDLEIKASFTEDAVDQLNAVIVRQQRQIDALLREVAELRQQQADNPANPTFRSLRDELPPHY' A
#
# COMPACT_ATOMS: atom_id res chain seq x y z
N MET A 1 23.65 39.10 16.87
CA MET A 1 23.77 38.00 15.94
C MET A 1 23.46 38.48 14.54
N ASN A 2 24.24 38.04 13.59
CA ASN A 2 24.07 38.42 12.19
C ASN A 2 22.75 37.86 11.68
N PRO A 3 21.87 38.69 11.05
CA PRO A 3 20.59 38.18 10.51
C PRO A 3 20.76 37.04 9.49
N ILE A 4 21.86 37.06 8.73
CA ILE A 4 22.14 35.99 7.78
C ILE A 4 22.43 34.68 8.49
N GLU A 5 23.20 34.71 9.55
CA GLU A 5 23.50 33.51 10.34
C GLU A 5 22.25 32.96 10.99
N GLN A 6 21.39 33.84 11.49
CA GLN A 6 20.14 33.42 12.09
C GLN A 6 19.21 32.76 11.06
N ARG A 7 19.15 33.32 9.87
CA ARG A 7 18.35 32.75 8.78
C ARG A 7 18.91 31.38 8.34
N LEU A 8 20.24 31.27 8.28
CA LEU A 8 20.85 29.98 7.96
C LEU A 8 20.56 28.92 9.01
N THR A 9 20.63 29.30 10.27
CA THR A 9 20.30 28.38 11.37
C THR A 9 18.85 27.93 11.27
N ASP A 10 17.92 28.85 11.02
CA ASP A 10 16.52 28.53 10.85
C ASP A 10 16.29 27.58 9.68
N LEU A 11 16.99 27.81 8.58
CA LEU A 11 16.89 26.94 7.41
C LEU A 11 17.44 25.55 7.69
N GLU A 12 18.55 25.48 8.43
CA GLU A 12 19.10 24.18 8.82
C GLU A 12 18.14 23.38 9.69
N ILE A 13 17.49 24.05 10.63
CA ILE A 13 16.49 23.40 11.47
C ILE A 13 15.33 22.88 10.63
N LYS A 14 14.82 23.72 9.73
CA LYS A 14 13.72 23.33 8.86
C LYS A 14 14.12 22.18 7.93
N ALA A 15 15.33 22.23 7.41
CA ALA A 15 15.83 21.16 6.54
C ALA A 15 15.93 19.84 7.30
N SER A 16 16.40 19.89 8.54
CA SER A 16 16.48 18.67 9.38
C SER A 16 15.10 18.09 9.64
N PHE A 17 14.12 18.92 9.96
CA PHE A 17 12.75 18.47 10.14
C PHE A 17 12.19 17.85 8.87
N THR A 18 12.45 18.47 7.74
CA THR A 18 11.97 17.96 6.45
C THR A 18 12.61 16.63 6.12
N GLU A 19 13.90 16.49 6.35
CA GLU A 19 14.60 15.22 6.13
C GLU A 19 14.04 14.11 7.00
N ASP A 20 13.79 14.39 8.27
CA ASP A 20 13.19 13.43 9.17
C ASP A 20 11.78 13.02 8.72
N ALA A 21 11.01 14.00 8.27
CA ALA A 21 9.66 13.73 7.77
C ALA A 21 9.70 12.85 6.51
N VAL A 22 10.62 13.12 5.61
CA VAL A 22 10.81 12.30 4.40
C VAL A 22 11.21 10.89 4.78
N ASP A 23 12.12 10.73 5.73
CA ASP A 23 12.55 9.40 6.18
C ASP A 23 11.37 8.62 6.78
N GLN A 24 10.54 9.28 7.57
CA GLN A 24 9.36 8.66 8.16
C GLN A 24 8.34 8.26 7.08
N LEU A 25 8.13 9.13 6.10
CA LEU A 25 7.24 8.82 4.98
C LEU A 25 7.76 7.66 4.17
N ASN A 26 9.06 7.61 3.92
CA ASN A 26 9.66 6.47 3.20
C ASN A 26 9.45 5.17 3.97
N ALA A 27 9.59 5.18 5.29
CA ALA A 27 9.34 4.01 6.11
C ALA A 27 7.88 3.55 6.02
N VAL A 28 6.94 4.50 6.00
CA VAL A 28 5.51 4.20 5.84
C VAL A 28 5.26 3.59 4.46
N ILE A 29 5.85 4.15 3.43
CA ILE A 29 5.70 3.65 2.06
C ILE A 29 6.18 2.21 1.95
N VAL A 30 7.35 1.90 2.51
CA VAL A 30 7.89 0.55 2.51
C VAL A 30 6.95 -0.41 3.23
N ARG A 31 6.43 -0.01 4.39
CA ARG A 31 5.50 -0.83 5.16
C ARG A 31 4.22 -1.08 4.39
N GLN A 32 3.66 -0.05 3.77
CA GLN A 32 2.45 -0.16 2.97
C GLN A 32 2.68 -1.07 1.77
N GLN A 33 3.83 -0.97 1.12
CA GLN A 33 4.13 -1.83 -0.01
C GLN A 33 4.18 -3.30 0.40
N ARG A 34 4.75 -3.59 1.57
CA ARG A 34 4.76 -4.95 2.12
C ARG A 34 3.36 -5.46 2.41
N GLN A 35 2.51 -4.57 2.94
CA GLN A 35 1.11 -4.92 3.20
C GLN A 35 0.36 -5.20 1.91
N ILE A 36 0.58 -4.38 0.89
CA ILE A 36 -0.04 -4.57 -0.42
C ILE A 36 0.41 -5.90 -1.03
N ASP A 37 1.70 -6.18 -0.98
CA ASP A 37 2.24 -7.44 -1.50
C ASP A 37 1.65 -8.64 -0.78
N ALA A 38 1.50 -8.57 0.54
CA ALA A 38 0.90 -9.63 1.33
C ALA A 38 -0.57 -9.84 0.96
N LEU A 39 -1.31 -8.75 0.80
CA LEU A 39 -2.71 -8.82 0.40
C LEU A 39 -2.88 -9.39 -1.00
N LEU A 40 -1.99 -9.03 -1.92
CA LEU A 40 -2.02 -9.57 -3.27
C LEU A 40 -1.79 -11.08 -3.27
N ARG A 41 -0.89 -11.56 -2.42
CA ARG A 41 -0.65 -12.99 -2.28
C ARG A 41 -1.89 -13.69 -1.72
N GLU A 42 -2.50 -13.10 -0.70
CA GLU A 42 -3.72 -13.68 -0.12
C GLU A 42 -4.84 -13.74 -1.15
N VAL A 43 -5.01 -12.69 -1.93
CA VAL A 43 -6.02 -12.68 -2.99
C VAL A 43 -5.72 -13.77 -4.03
N ALA A 44 -4.46 -13.90 -4.42
CA ALA A 44 -4.07 -14.93 -5.38
C ALA A 44 -4.34 -16.32 -4.85
N GLU A 45 -4.03 -16.57 -3.56
CA GLU A 45 -4.31 -17.84 -2.93
C GLU A 45 -5.79 -18.13 -2.86
N LEU A 46 -6.60 -17.15 -2.50
CA LEU A 46 -8.04 -17.31 -2.44
C LEU A 46 -8.63 -17.61 -3.82
N ARG A 47 -8.15 -16.95 -4.84
CA ARG A 47 -8.57 -17.22 -6.21
C ARG A 47 -8.23 -18.63 -6.63
N GLN A 48 -7.05 -19.11 -6.27
CA GLN A 48 -6.61 -20.46 -6.59
C GLN A 48 -7.45 -21.49 -5.85
N GLN A 49 -7.73 -21.24 -4.57
CA GLN A 49 -8.60 -22.13 -3.80
C GLN A 49 -10.00 -22.25 -4.42
N GLN A 50 -10.54 -21.14 -4.87
CA GLN A 50 -11.84 -21.12 -5.52
C GLN A 50 -11.81 -21.85 -6.85
N ALA A 51 -10.73 -21.70 -7.61
CA ALA A 51 -10.55 -22.41 -8.88
C ALA A 51 -10.37 -23.91 -8.66
N ASP A 52 -9.63 -24.28 -7.62
CA ASP A 52 -9.33 -25.68 -7.31
C ASP A 52 -10.44 -26.37 -6.54
N ASN A 53 -11.38 -25.62 -5.99
CA ASN A 53 -12.47 -26.17 -5.19
C ASN A 53 -13.80 -26.01 -5.93
N PRO A 54 -14.18 -26.99 -6.75
CA PRO A 54 -15.45 -26.92 -7.48
C PRO A 54 -16.66 -26.99 -6.59
N ALA A 55 -16.49 -27.35 -5.32
CA ALA A 55 -17.58 -27.47 -4.37
C ALA A 55 -17.95 -26.15 -3.70
N ASN A 56 -17.29 -25.04 -4.06
CA ASN A 56 -17.67 -23.74 -3.53
C ASN A 56 -18.91 -23.21 -4.27
N PRO A 57 -20.11 -23.42 -3.73
CA PRO A 57 -21.34 -23.15 -4.48
C PRO A 57 -21.63 -21.67 -4.66
N THR A 58 -21.18 -20.85 -3.71
CA THR A 58 -21.50 -19.42 -3.70
C THR A 58 -20.90 -18.72 -4.92
N PHE A 59 -19.64 -18.96 -5.17
CA PHE A 59 -18.95 -18.33 -6.28
C PHE A 59 -19.42 -18.83 -7.63
N ARG A 60 -19.68 -20.12 -7.72
CA ARG A 60 -20.20 -20.73 -8.95
C ARG A 60 -21.60 -20.24 -9.27
N SER A 61 -22.44 -20.13 -8.25
CA SER A 61 -23.80 -19.62 -8.44
C SER A 61 -23.81 -18.23 -9.02
N LEU A 62 -22.92 -17.36 -8.54
CA LEU A 62 -22.81 -16.02 -9.08
C LEU A 62 -22.39 -16.02 -10.55
N ARG A 63 -21.50 -16.92 -10.94
CA ARG A 63 -21.08 -17.06 -12.32
C ARG A 63 -22.19 -17.58 -13.22
N ASP A 64 -22.89 -18.58 -12.72
CA ASP A 64 -23.97 -19.23 -13.48
C ASP A 64 -25.17 -18.30 -13.66
N GLU A 65 -25.38 -17.39 -12.73
CA GLU A 65 -26.46 -16.41 -12.80
C GLU A 65 -26.17 -15.28 -13.77
N LEU A 66 -24.91 -15.07 -14.14
CA LEU A 66 -24.55 -14.02 -15.09
C LEU A 66 -24.94 -14.46 -16.50
N PRO A 67 -25.64 -13.60 -17.27
CA PRO A 67 -25.97 -13.93 -18.65
C PRO A 67 -24.72 -14.20 -19.48
N PRO A 68 -24.75 -15.21 -20.35
CA PRO A 68 -23.56 -15.59 -21.09
C PRO A 68 -23.04 -14.52 -22.07
N HIS A 69 -23.84 -13.59 -22.42
CA HIS A 69 -23.42 -12.53 -23.34
C HIS A 69 -22.97 -11.25 -22.62
N TYR A 70 -22.76 -11.33 -21.38
CA TYR A 70 -22.16 -10.23 -20.64
C TYR A 70 -20.65 -10.23 -20.80
#